data_9d45ca0d3ac7b9c3328ce4240087d3c6
#
_entry.id   9d45ca0d3ac7b9c3328ce4240087d3c6
#
_cell.length_a   1.000
_cell.length_b   1.000
_cell.length_c   1.000
_cell.angle_alpha   90.00
_cell.angle_beta   90.00
_cell.angle_gamma   90.00
#
_symmetry.space_group_name_H-M   'P 1'
#
loop_
_entity.id
_entity.type
_entity.pdbx_description
1 polymer ?
#
loop_
_entity_poly.entity_id
_entity_poly.type
_entity_poly.pdbx_seq_one_letter_code
_entity_poly.pdbx_strand_id
1 'polypeptide(L)'
;MTRFNLDHITPRNVPLPVGIVLDNDMSPKTDSTKHQMDDKPYCPILGSVMWGQLATCPDLSFAVSLLSQFQANPGIEHWKALMHVIRYIKNTIDYGLTYSRDGDISPTAFVDADYGGCQDTRRSTSGYVFTMAGGAVSWSSKWQTTVALSTVEAEYVTMSRCAQQMVWMQSWLDEVEVEHTWLGLIKGDSRGAIALTKNMKDHGKIKHINIRHHYIRELVKSGAVLLEQIPSAANLADMFTKPLSRDHHNRFLTGLNIH
;
A
#
# COMPACT_ATOMS: atom_id res chain seq x y z
N MET A 1 -3.23 15.50 17.70
CA MET A 1 -2.11 16.45 17.80
C MET A 1 -1.94 16.88 19.26
N THR A 2 -2.94 17.42 19.90
CA THR A 2 -2.92 17.96 21.28
C THR A 2 -2.39 16.97 22.33
N ARG A 3 -2.79 15.68 22.24
CA ARG A 3 -2.33 14.62 23.17
C ARG A 3 -0.80 14.52 23.29
N PHE A 4 -0.07 14.82 22.21
CA PHE A 4 1.40 14.71 22.14
C PHE A 4 2.08 16.08 22.03
N ASN A 5 1.34 17.17 22.24
CA ASN A 5 1.83 18.56 22.16
C ASN A 5 2.51 18.87 20.80
N LEU A 6 1.90 18.44 19.70
CA LEU A 6 2.43 18.55 18.33
C LEU A 6 1.68 19.61 17.48
N ASP A 7 0.96 20.52 18.13
CA ASP A 7 0.15 21.54 17.43
C ASP A 7 1.00 22.63 16.75
N HIS A 8 2.24 22.83 17.18
CA HIS A 8 3.15 23.89 16.72
C HIS A 8 4.06 23.48 15.55
N ILE A 9 4.02 22.22 15.11
CA ILE A 9 4.92 21.73 14.04
C ILE A 9 4.56 22.29 12.65
N THR A 10 5.57 22.49 11.80
CA THR A 10 5.38 23.00 10.42
C THR A 10 4.81 21.93 9.51
N PRO A 11 3.72 22.19 8.76
CA PRO A 11 3.10 21.24 7.84
C PRO A 11 4.01 20.75 6.72
N ARG A 12 3.69 19.57 6.14
CA ARG A 12 4.33 18.97 4.96
C ARG A 12 3.28 18.49 3.97
N ASN A 13 3.65 18.44 2.67
CA ASN A 13 2.70 18.13 1.59
C ASN A 13 2.68 16.63 1.19
N VAL A 14 3.61 15.83 1.68
CA VAL A 14 3.71 14.38 1.42
C VAL A 14 4.02 13.65 2.72
N PRO A 15 3.56 12.40 2.89
CA PRO A 15 3.80 11.63 4.11
C PRO A 15 5.28 11.34 4.36
N LEU A 16 6.03 11.04 3.31
CA LEU A 16 7.47 10.80 3.34
C LEU A 16 8.15 11.45 2.13
N PRO A 17 9.38 11.95 2.27
CA PRO A 17 10.13 12.52 1.15
C PRO A 17 10.57 11.43 0.17
N VAL A 18 10.63 11.78 -1.12
CA VAL A 18 11.19 10.90 -2.16
C VAL A 18 12.63 10.54 -1.82
N GLY A 19 12.98 9.26 -2.02
CA GLY A 19 14.32 8.76 -1.77
C GLY A 19 14.68 8.53 -0.30
N ILE A 20 13.70 8.61 0.61
CA ILE A 20 13.94 8.23 2.01
C ILE A 20 14.39 6.77 2.09
N VAL A 21 15.46 6.54 2.83
CA VAL A 21 15.98 5.21 3.15
C VAL A 21 16.00 5.08 4.66
N LEU A 22 15.40 4.01 5.18
CA LEU A 22 15.41 3.64 6.59
C LEU A 22 15.82 2.18 6.69
N ASP A 23 16.70 1.88 7.64
CA ASP A 23 17.21 0.53 7.90
C ASP A 23 17.51 0.30 9.39
N ASN A 24 17.81 -0.95 9.76
CA ASN A 24 18.14 -1.32 11.13
C ASN A 24 19.52 -0.78 11.60
N ASP A 25 20.38 -0.36 10.70
CA ASP A 25 21.66 0.26 11.07
C ASP A 25 21.46 1.62 11.74
N MET A 26 20.34 2.29 11.49
CA MET A 26 19.93 3.55 12.13
C MET A 26 19.34 3.34 13.54
N SER A 27 19.14 2.09 13.97
CA SER A 27 18.66 1.76 15.31
C SER A 27 19.76 1.98 16.37
N PRO A 28 19.40 2.37 17.61
CA PRO A 28 20.37 2.60 18.67
C PRO A 28 21.21 1.37 18.96
N LYS A 29 22.55 1.51 18.93
CA LYS A 29 23.53 0.46 19.22
C LYS A 29 24.24 0.67 20.55
N THR A 30 24.20 1.88 21.12
CA THR A 30 24.84 2.25 22.40
C THR A 30 23.83 2.88 23.36
N ASP A 31 24.14 2.89 24.64
CA ASP A 31 23.26 3.49 25.64
C ASP A 31 23.08 4.99 25.40
N SER A 32 24.11 5.69 24.97
CA SER A 32 24.00 7.10 24.57
C SER A 32 22.98 7.33 23.44
N THR A 33 22.95 6.45 22.44
CA THR A 33 21.98 6.58 21.35
C THR A 33 20.56 6.13 21.75
N LYS A 34 20.42 5.21 22.71
CA LYS A 34 19.13 4.85 23.31
C LYS A 34 18.54 6.02 24.08
N HIS A 35 19.34 6.71 24.91
CA HIS A 35 18.89 7.88 25.68
C HIS A 35 18.35 9.02 24.82
N GLN A 36 18.77 9.12 23.53
CA GLN A 36 18.19 10.10 22.60
C GLN A 36 16.73 9.81 22.27
N MET A 37 16.22 8.62 22.57
CA MET A 37 14.86 8.18 22.28
C MET A 37 13.96 8.09 23.53
N ASP A 38 14.51 8.23 24.75
CA ASP A 38 13.79 8.02 26.00
C ASP A 38 12.56 8.93 26.18
N ASP A 39 12.63 10.17 25.69
CA ASP A 39 11.55 11.16 25.73
C ASP A 39 10.63 11.13 24.50
N LYS A 40 10.84 10.22 23.57
CA LYS A 40 10.13 10.16 22.27
C LYS A 40 9.09 9.03 22.24
N PRO A 41 7.80 9.34 22.31
CA PRO A 41 6.75 8.34 22.29
C PRO A 41 6.51 7.76 20.88
N TYR A 42 7.53 7.10 20.29
CA TYR A 42 7.47 6.58 18.92
C TYR A 42 6.30 5.61 18.72
N CYS A 43 6.22 4.54 19.53
CA CYS A 43 5.19 3.52 19.37
C CYS A 43 3.76 4.05 19.66
N PRO A 44 3.52 4.89 20.70
CA PRO A 44 2.20 5.48 20.93
C PRO A 44 1.73 6.38 19.77
N ILE A 45 2.63 7.19 19.20
CA ILE A 45 2.29 8.05 18.05
C ILE A 45 2.03 7.20 16.82
N LEU A 46 2.94 6.27 16.49
CA LEU A 46 2.79 5.40 15.31
C LEU A 46 1.51 4.56 15.40
N GLY A 47 1.18 4.02 16.58
CA GLY A 47 -0.07 3.29 16.82
C GLY A 47 -1.32 4.16 16.58
N SER A 48 -1.27 5.44 16.96
CA SER A 48 -2.36 6.39 16.69
C SER A 48 -2.51 6.67 15.19
N VAL A 49 -1.39 6.81 14.47
CA VAL A 49 -1.38 6.99 13.00
C VAL A 49 -1.88 5.73 12.29
N MET A 50 -1.46 4.56 12.76
CA MET A 50 -1.92 3.26 12.23
C MET A 50 -3.43 3.11 12.32
N TRP A 51 -4.04 3.53 13.41
CA TRP A 51 -5.49 3.52 13.57
C TRP A 51 -6.20 4.38 12.53
N GLY A 52 -5.74 5.63 12.32
CA GLY A 52 -6.27 6.52 11.28
C GLY A 52 -6.08 5.95 9.87
N GLN A 53 -4.90 5.39 9.60
CA GLN A 53 -4.58 4.75 8.32
C GLN A 53 -5.51 3.57 7.99
N LEU A 54 -5.84 2.75 8.98
CA LEU A 54 -6.75 1.60 8.80
C LEU A 54 -8.20 2.05 8.60
N ALA A 55 -8.61 3.18 9.19
CA ALA A 55 -9.98 3.64 9.15
C ALA A 55 -10.31 4.47 7.91
N THR A 56 -9.53 5.53 7.64
CA THR A 56 -9.93 6.56 6.66
C THR A 56 -8.77 7.20 5.87
N CYS A 57 -7.51 6.88 6.16
CA CYS A 57 -6.35 7.54 5.57
C CYS A 57 -5.48 6.56 4.77
N PRO A 58 -5.94 6.08 3.59
CA PRO A 58 -5.18 5.13 2.78
C PRO A 58 -3.81 5.66 2.34
N ASP A 59 -3.69 6.95 2.16
CA ASP A 59 -2.49 7.69 1.79
C ASP A 59 -1.32 7.57 2.78
N LEU A 60 -1.61 7.16 4.02
CA LEU A 60 -0.61 6.90 5.05
C LEU A 60 -0.07 5.45 5.04
N SER A 61 -0.65 4.56 4.23
CA SER A 61 -0.40 3.12 4.33
C SER A 61 1.05 2.72 4.13
N PHE A 62 1.72 3.28 3.12
CA PHE A 62 3.13 3.00 2.88
C PHE A 62 4.00 3.51 4.03
N ALA A 63 3.77 4.74 4.49
CA ALA A 63 4.55 5.36 5.57
C ALA A 63 4.41 4.57 6.88
N VAL A 64 3.19 4.15 7.23
CA VAL A 64 2.93 3.32 8.41
C VAL A 64 3.58 1.96 8.29
N SER A 65 3.47 1.30 7.12
CA SER A 65 4.10 0.01 6.86
C SER A 65 5.62 0.08 7.01
N LEU A 66 6.26 1.11 6.44
CA LEU A 66 7.70 1.33 6.54
C LEU A 66 8.14 1.58 7.99
N LEU A 67 7.49 2.50 8.71
CA LEU A 67 7.88 2.88 10.07
C LEU A 67 7.59 1.80 11.10
N SER A 68 6.59 0.94 10.86
CA SER A 68 6.23 -0.16 11.75
C SER A 68 7.33 -1.20 11.91
N GLN A 69 8.27 -1.27 10.99
CA GLN A 69 9.40 -2.19 11.01
C GLN A 69 10.36 -1.92 12.18
N PHE A 70 10.45 -0.66 12.59
CA PHE A 70 11.42 -0.19 13.57
C PHE A 70 10.84 -0.02 14.98
N GLN A 71 9.62 -0.50 15.26
CA GLN A 71 8.93 -0.33 16.54
C GLN A 71 9.71 -0.92 17.73
N ALA A 72 10.42 -2.02 17.52
CA ALA A 72 11.16 -2.70 18.58
C ALA A 72 12.37 -1.91 19.06
N ASN A 73 13.05 -1.15 18.17
CA ASN A 73 14.25 -0.39 18.52
C ASN A 73 14.39 0.84 17.60
N PRO A 74 13.49 1.85 17.70
CA PRO A 74 13.50 3.00 16.81
C PRO A 74 14.68 3.92 17.13
N GLY A 75 15.39 4.39 16.09
CA GLY A 75 16.43 5.41 16.21
C GLY A 75 15.94 6.81 15.85
N ILE A 76 16.84 7.79 15.97
CA ILE A 76 16.50 9.20 15.75
C ILE A 76 16.04 9.49 14.32
N GLU A 77 16.56 8.79 13.32
CA GLU A 77 16.12 8.95 11.93
C GLU A 77 14.72 8.38 11.71
N HIS A 78 14.38 7.25 12.35
CA HIS A 78 13.02 6.72 12.38
C HIS A 78 12.03 7.71 13.04
N TRP A 79 12.46 8.35 14.13
CA TRP A 79 11.68 9.40 14.78
C TRP A 79 11.46 10.61 13.87
N LYS A 80 12.50 11.10 13.19
CA LYS A 80 12.38 12.20 12.24
C LYS A 80 11.41 11.89 11.11
N ALA A 81 11.43 10.66 10.59
CA ALA A 81 10.51 10.19 9.56
C ALA A 81 9.06 10.14 10.09
N LEU A 82 8.84 9.62 11.32
CA LEU A 82 7.52 9.65 11.95
C LEU A 82 7.00 11.08 12.14
N MET A 83 7.86 12.00 12.58
CA MET A 83 7.52 13.42 12.72
C MET A 83 7.21 14.08 11.37
N HIS A 84 7.79 13.59 10.28
CA HIS A 84 7.43 14.05 8.94
C HIS A 84 6.00 13.61 8.58
N VAL A 85 5.61 12.37 8.88
CA VAL A 85 4.23 11.88 8.72
C VAL A 85 3.24 12.72 9.53
N ILE A 86 3.57 13.04 10.78
CA ILE A 86 2.69 13.89 11.62
C ILE A 86 2.52 15.30 11.03
N ARG A 87 3.57 15.86 10.45
CA ARG A 87 3.50 17.16 9.75
C ARG A 87 2.61 17.09 8.50
N TYR A 88 2.61 15.97 7.80
CA TYR A 88 1.69 15.72 6.70
C TYR A 88 0.25 15.62 7.19
N ILE A 89 -0.03 14.84 8.22
CA ILE A 89 -1.37 14.74 8.83
C ILE A 89 -1.88 16.12 9.28
N LYS A 90 -1.00 16.98 9.82
CA LYS A 90 -1.38 18.36 10.16
C LYS A 90 -1.83 19.15 8.94
N ASN A 91 -1.22 18.93 7.78
CA ASN A 91 -1.57 19.62 6.54
C ASN A 91 -2.86 19.12 5.91
N THR A 92 -3.26 17.89 6.23
CA THR A 92 -4.41 17.18 5.64
C THR A 92 -5.47 16.85 6.69
N ILE A 93 -5.50 17.60 7.79
CA ILE A 93 -6.39 17.31 8.93
C ILE A 93 -7.88 17.37 8.55
N ASP A 94 -8.22 18.18 7.56
CA ASP A 94 -9.59 18.37 7.06
C ASP A 94 -9.89 17.49 5.83
N TYR A 95 -8.93 16.67 5.39
CA TYR A 95 -9.15 15.76 4.27
C TYR A 95 -10.00 14.56 4.71
N GLY A 96 -10.86 14.11 3.81
CA GLY A 96 -11.69 12.94 4.02
C GLY A 96 -11.87 12.11 2.75
N LEU A 97 -12.20 10.85 2.92
CA LEU A 97 -12.67 9.99 1.82
C LEU A 97 -14.11 10.36 1.46
N THR A 98 -14.34 10.61 0.17
CA THR A 98 -15.65 10.96 -0.34
C THR A 98 -16.17 9.88 -1.28
N TYR A 99 -17.46 9.57 -1.19
CA TYR A 99 -18.14 8.58 -2.05
C TYR A 99 -19.31 9.25 -2.75
N SER A 100 -19.46 8.96 -4.05
CA SER A 100 -20.60 9.48 -4.83
C SER A 100 -21.78 8.53 -4.75
N ARG A 101 -22.97 9.05 -4.48
CA ARG A 101 -24.20 8.26 -4.48
C ARG A 101 -24.50 7.63 -5.84
N ASP A 102 -24.17 8.36 -6.91
CA ASP A 102 -24.40 7.94 -8.30
C ASP A 102 -23.13 7.34 -8.94
N GLY A 103 -22.08 7.08 -8.12
CA GLY A 103 -20.82 6.51 -8.58
C GLY A 103 -20.94 5.03 -8.90
N ASP A 104 -20.06 4.54 -9.78
CA ASP A 104 -19.97 3.12 -10.11
C ASP A 104 -19.57 2.32 -8.87
N ILE A 105 -20.42 1.38 -8.47
CA ILE A 105 -20.19 0.47 -7.34
C ILE A 105 -19.37 -0.76 -7.72
N SER A 106 -18.98 -0.91 -9.00
CA SER A 106 -18.10 -2.01 -9.43
C SER A 106 -16.72 -1.86 -8.81
N PRO A 107 -16.21 -2.83 -8.03
CA PRO A 107 -14.89 -2.73 -7.45
C PRO A 107 -13.82 -2.76 -8.53
N THR A 108 -13.05 -1.69 -8.59
CA THR A 108 -11.85 -1.60 -9.41
C THR A 108 -10.63 -1.60 -8.50
N ALA A 109 -9.69 -2.50 -8.74
CA ALA A 109 -8.45 -2.58 -7.98
C ALA A 109 -7.27 -2.06 -8.80
N PHE A 110 -6.33 -1.40 -8.12
CA PHE A 110 -5.01 -1.06 -8.65
C PHE A 110 -3.96 -1.84 -7.87
N VAL A 111 -2.92 -2.32 -8.55
CA VAL A 111 -1.83 -3.11 -7.94
C VAL A 111 -0.46 -2.59 -8.37
N ASP A 112 0.48 -2.61 -7.44
CA ASP A 112 1.89 -2.30 -7.67
C ASP A 112 2.78 -3.10 -6.72
N ALA A 113 4.03 -3.34 -7.08
CA ALA A 113 5.05 -3.92 -6.23
C ALA A 113 6.38 -3.18 -6.35
N ASP A 114 6.89 -2.69 -5.23
CA ASP A 114 8.26 -2.22 -5.13
C ASP A 114 9.22 -3.41 -5.03
N TYR A 115 10.07 -3.61 -6.04
CA TYR A 115 10.98 -4.75 -6.11
C TYR A 115 12.21 -4.57 -5.21
N GLY A 116 12.31 -5.39 -4.17
CA GLY A 116 13.50 -5.45 -3.31
C GLY A 116 13.79 -4.17 -2.52
N GLY A 117 12.77 -3.32 -2.28
CA GLY A 117 12.93 -2.01 -1.67
C GLY A 117 13.35 -2.01 -0.20
N CYS A 118 13.12 -3.11 0.52
CA CYS A 118 13.65 -3.22 1.87
C CYS A 118 15.16 -3.38 1.88
N GLN A 119 15.89 -2.45 2.51
CA GLN A 119 17.35 -2.48 2.57
C GLN A 119 17.87 -3.65 3.39
N ASP A 120 17.22 -3.97 4.52
CA ASP A 120 17.65 -5.01 5.45
C ASP A 120 17.41 -6.43 4.91
N THR A 121 16.27 -6.67 4.26
CA THR A 121 15.82 -8.05 3.92
C THR A 121 15.66 -8.28 2.43
N ARG A 122 15.78 -7.25 1.60
CA ARG A 122 15.57 -7.26 0.15
C ARG A 122 14.17 -7.78 -0.26
N ARG A 123 13.21 -7.71 0.65
CA ARG A 123 11.80 -8.04 0.37
C ARG A 123 11.14 -6.88 -0.37
N SER A 124 10.23 -7.25 -1.25
CA SER A 124 9.39 -6.32 -2.00
C SER A 124 8.19 -5.87 -1.15
N THR A 125 7.72 -4.65 -1.38
CA THR A 125 6.44 -4.17 -0.83
C THR A 125 5.33 -4.42 -1.86
N SER A 126 4.27 -5.09 -1.44
CA SER A 126 3.03 -5.22 -2.22
C SER A 126 2.07 -4.11 -1.84
N GLY A 127 1.56 -3.40 -2.83
CA GLY A 127 0.54 -2.37 -2.68
C GLY A 127 -0.70 -2.66 -3.52
N TYR A 128 -1.88 -2.48 -2.94
CA TYR A 128 -3.12 -2.45 -3.71
C TYR A 128 -4.14 -1.50 -3.07
N VAL A 129 -5.04 -1.01 -3.89
CA VAL A 129 -6.21 -0.24 -3.47
C VAL A 129 -7.42 -0.62 -4.32
N PHE A 130 -8.56 -0.77 -3.67
CA PHE A 130 -9.86 -0.93 -4.30
C PHE A 130 -10.64 0.37 -4.23
N THR A 131 -11.24 0.75 -5.34
CA THR A 131 -12.15 1.89 -5.43
C THR A 131 -13.56 1.43 -5.77
N MET A 132 -14.56 2.02 -5.13
CA MET A 132 -15.99 1.87 -5.40
C MET A 132 -16.67 3.22 -5.16
N ALA A 133 -17.72 3.52 -5.88
CA ALA A 133 -18.47 4.78 -5.74
C ALA A 133 -17.56 6.03 -5.78
N GLY A 134 -16.47 5.97 -6.55
CA GLY A 134 -15.51 7.05 -6.74
C GLY A 134 -14.43 7.16 -5.65
N GLY A 135 -14.49 6.42 -4.54
CA GLY A 135 -13.54 6.52 -3.43
C GLY A 135 -12.86 5.19 -3.07
N ALA A 136 -11.77 5.25 -2.31
CA ALA A 136 -11.07 4.06 -1.82
C ALA A 136 -11.88 3.34 -0.73
N VAL A 137 -12.06 2.00 -0.87
CA VAL A 137 -12.84 1.19 0.07
C VAL A 137 -12.03 0.09 0.76
N SER A 138 -10.90 -0.33 0.17
CA SER A 138 -10.00 -1.32 0.75
C SER A 138 -8.59 -1.08 0.22
N TRP A 139 -7.58 -1.19 1.08
CA TRP A 139 -6.19 -0.94 0.70
C TRP A 139 -5.22 -1.75 1.54
N SER A 140 -4.02 -1.93 1.00
CA SER A 140 -2.94 -2.59 1.71
C SER A 140 -1.58 -2.11 1.21
N SER A 141 -0.65 -1.92 2.15
CA SER A 141 0.78 -1.80 1.90
C SER A 141 1.48 -2.77 2.84
N LYS A 142 2.04 -3.85 2.30
CA LYS A 142 2.67 -4.90 3.12
C LYS A 142 3.88 -5.51 2.43
N TRP A 143 4.89 -5.86 3.20
CA TRP A 143 6.00 -6.65 2.72
C TRP A 143 5.58 -8.03 2.26
N GLN A 144 6.24 -8.50 1.22
CA GLN A 144 6.15 -9.88 0.78
C GLN A 144 6.84 -10.79 1.80
N THR A 145 6.30 -11.98 1.99
CA THR A 145 6.86 -12.96 2.93
C THR A 145 8.15 -13.61 2.43
N THR A 146 8.37 -13.56 1.10
CA THR A 146 9.53 -14.12 0.41
C THR A 146 10.24 -13.02 -0.38
N VAL A 147 11.53 -13.20 -0.66
CA VAL A 147 12.26 -12.34 -1.58
C VAL A 147 11.90 -12.75 -3.00
N ALA A 148 11.38 -11.82 -3.79
CA ALA A 148 11.12 -12.04 -5.21
C ALA A 148 12.44 -12.03 -6.00
N LEU A 149 12.56 -12.86 -7.02
CA LEU A 149 13.75 -12.97 -7.86
C LEU A 149 13.71 -12.02 -9.08
N SER A 150 12.58 -11.38 -9.31
CA SER A 150 12.38 -10.40 -10.39
C SER A 150 11.25 -9.43 -10.07
N THR A 151 11.21 -8.29 -10.76
CA THR A 151 10.09 -7.34 -10.69
C THR A 151 8.77 -8.01 -11.10
N VAL A 152 8.80 -8.81 -12.16
CA VAL A 152 7.62 -9.56 -12.64
C VAL A 152 7.07 -10.51 -11.58
N GLU A 153 7.93 -11.16 -10.82
CA GLU A 153 7.54 -12.03 -9.71
C GLU A 153 6.90 -11.23 -8.56
N ALA A 154 7.51 -10.11 -8.16
CA ALA A 154 6.97 -9.23 -7.12
C ALA A 154 5.57 -8.72 -7.48
N GLU A 155 5.38 -8.27 -8.72
CA GLU A 155 4.10 -7.83 -9.26
C GLU A 155 3.06 -8.96 -9.29
N TYR A 156 3.48 -10.14 -9.73
CA TYR A 156 2.60 -11.30 -9.79
C TYR A 156 2.10 -11.72 -8.40
N VAL A 157 2.98 -11.72 -7.38
CA VAL A 157 2.61 -12.00 -5.99
C VAL A 157 1.59 -10.98 -5.50
N THR A 158 1.75 -9.71 -5.86
CA THR A 158 0.81 -8.64 -5.49
C THR A 158 -0.55 -8.82 -6.17
N MET A 159 -0.56 -9.11 -7.48
CA MET A 159 -1.80 -9.40 -8.22
C MET A 159 -2.56 -10.58 -7.60
N SER A 160 -1.85 -11.64 -7.19
CA SER A 160 -2.48 -12.80 -6.56
C SER A 160 -3.13 -12.46 -5.21
N ARG A 161 -2.51 -11.60 -4.40
CA ARG A 161 -3.11 -11.12 -3.14
C ARG A 161 -4.31 -10.23 -3.38
N CYS A 162 -4.21 -9.34 -4.35
CA CYS A 162 -5.32 -8.47 -4.75
C CYS A 162 -6.51 -9.30 -5.26
N ALA A 163 -6.27 -10.34 -6.06
CA ALA A 163 -7.30 -11.24 -6.54
C ALA A 163 -8.03 -11.99 -5.40
N GLN A 164 -7.31 -12.39 -4.33
CA GLN A 164 -7.93 -12.97 -3.14
C GLN A 164 -8.87 -11.97 -2.44
N GLN A 165 -8.43 -10.72 -2.31
CA GLN A 165 -9.26 -9.66 -1.74
C GLN A 165 -10.47 -9.34 -2.62
N MET A 166 -10.31 -9.37 -3.94
CA MET A 166 -11.42 -9.17 -4.91
C MET A 166 -12.50 -10.23 -4.73
N VAL A 167 -12.12 -11.50 -4.68
CA VAL A 167 -13.08 -12.60 -4.48
C VAL A 167 -13.79 -12.48 -3.13
N TRP A 168 -13.08 -12.09 -2.08
CA TRP A 168 -13.68 -11.84 -0.77
C TRP A 168 -14.71 -10.69 -0.83
N MET A 169 -14.37 -9.59 -1.51
CA MET A 169 -15.29 -8.46 -1.66
C MET A 169 -16.54 -8.85 -2.47
N GLN A 170 -16.37 -9.63 -3.54
CA GLN A 170 -17.50 -10.15 -4.32
C GLN A 170 -18.43 -10.99 -3.44
N SER A 171 -17.87 -11.95 -2.71
CA SER A 171 -18.66 -12.79 -1.79
C SER A 171 -19.38 -11.97 -0.71
N TRP A 172 -18.72 -10.93 -0.18
CA TRP A 172 -19.33 -10.04 0.81
C TRP A 172 -20.50 -9.23 0.22
N LEU A 173 -20.35 -8.72 -1.01
CA LEU A 173 -21.42 -7.99 -1.69
C LEU A 173 -22.61 -8.89 -2.03
N ASP A 174 -22.37 -10.17 -2.38
CA ASP A 174 -23.41 -11.16 -2.56
C ASP A 174 -24.17 -11.40 -1.25
N GLU A 175 -23.47 -11.55 -0.10
CA GLU A 175 -24.08 -11.77 1.21
C GLU A 175 -24.94 -10.59 1.69
N VAL A 176 -24.60 -9.37 1.31
CA VAL A 176 -25.41 -8.17 1.64
C VAL A 176 -26.46 -7.85 0.55
N GLU A 177 -26.68 -8.78 -0.36
CA GLU A 177 -27.72 -8.71 -1.40
C GLU A 177 -27.60 -7.50 -2.33
N VAL A 178 -26.38 -7.02 -2.58
CA VAL A 178 -26.15 -5.99 -3.59
C VAL A 178 -26.18 -6.62 -4.97
N GLU A 179 -27.24 -6.35 -5.72
CA GLU A 179 -27.36 -6.82 -7.11
C GLU A 179 -26.21 -6.25 -7.96
N HIS A 180 -25.44 -7.12 -8.58
CA HIS A 180 -24.36 -6.74 -9.47
C HIS A 180 -24.15 -7.74 -10.62
N THR A 181 -23.72 -7.23 -11.76
CA THR A 181 -23.36 -8.02 -12.95
C THR A 181 -21.89 -7.80 -13.36
N TRP A 182 -21.13 -7.06 -12.55
CA TRP A 182 -19.73 -6.72 -12.88
C TRP A 182 -18.76 -7.83 -12.53
N LEU A 183 -17.70 -7.89 -13.31
CA LEU A 183 -16.52 -8.72 -13.07
C LEU A 183 -15.48 -7.91 -12.29
N GLY A 184 -14.74 -8.56 -11.40
CA GLY A 184 -13.66 -7.90 -10.68
C GLY A 184 -12.57 -7.40 -11.64
N LEU A 185 -12.31 -6.08 -11.67
CA LEU A 185 -11.28 -5.49 -12.51
C LEU A 185 -10.03 -5.15 -11.70
N ILE A 186 -8.89 -5.74 -12.09
CA ILE A 186 -7.58 -5.44 -11.49
C ILE A 186 -6.69 -4.76 -12.54
N LYS A 187 -6.22 -3.56 -12.23
CA LYS A 187 -5.36 -2.74 -13.06
C LYS A 187 -3.93 -2.75 -12.52
N GLY A 188 -2.96 -2.99 -13.39
CA GLY A 188 -1.53 -2.95 -13.05
C GLY A 188 -0.69 -2.51 -14.25
N ASP A 189 0.53 -2.07 -14.02
CA ASP A 189 1.40 -1.59 -15.11
C ASP A 189 2.37 -2.67 -15.63
N SER A 190 2.53 -3.79 -14.94
CA SER A 190 3.43 -4.88 -15.32
C SER A 190 2.87 -5.76 -16.42
N ARG A 191 3.26 -5.47 -17.67
CA ARG A 191 2.93 -6.34 -18.84
C ARG A 191 3.37 -7.79 -18.62
N GLY A 192 4.56 -8.00 -18.04
CA GLY A 192 5.10 -9.31 -17.78
C GLY A 192 4.26 -10.13 -16.82
N ALA A 193 3.83 -9.53 -15.71
CA ALA A 193 2.99 -10.19 -14.72
C ALA A 193 1.61 -10.53 -15.31
N ILE A 194 0.97 -9.60 -16.04
CA ILE A 194 -0.30 -9.86 -16.74
C ILE A 194 -0.17 -10.96 -17.78
N ALA A 195 0.92 -10.98 -18.57
CA ALA A 195 1.16 -12.02 -19.56
C ALA A 195 1.32 -13.41 -18.92
N LEU A 196 1.96 -13.50 -17.75
CA LEU A 196 2.11 -14.77 -17.02
C LEU A 196 0.77 -15.35 -16.57
N THR A 197 -0.24 -14.53 -16.28
CA THR A 197 -1.58 -15.02 -15.93
C THR A 197 -2.32 -15.62 -17.13
N LYS A 198 -2.06 -15.12 -18.34
CA LYS A 198 -2.74 -15.54 -19.59
C LYS A 198 -2.06 -16.73 -20.28
N ASN A 199 -0.75 -16.94 -20.07
CA ASN A 199 0.00 -17.98 -20.77
C ASN A 199 -0.02 -19.31 -20.03
N MET A 200 -0.51 -20.37 -20.71
CA MET A 200 -0.62 -21.74 -20.18
C MET A 200 0.71 -22.53 -20.19
N LYS A 201 1.80 -22.01 -20.76
CA LYS A 201 3.08 -22.73 -20.82
C LYS A 201 3.72 -22.76 -19.44
N ASP A 202 3.91 -23.99 -18.96
CA ASP A 202 4.53 -24.31 -17.68
C ASP A 202 5.99 -23.81 -17.65
N HIS A 203 6.22 -22.72 -16.96
CA HIS A 203 7.57 -22.23 -16.72
C HIS A 203 8.11 -22.92 -15.48
N GLY A 204 8.66 -24.14 -15.64
CA GLY A 204 9.21 -25.01 -14.59
C GLY A 204 10.28 -24.42 -13.67
N LYS A 205 10.52 -23.12 -13.73
CA LYS A 205 11.49 -22.38 -12.90
C LYS A 205 10.93 -21.78 -11.63
N ILE A 206 9.60 -21.87 -11.35
CA ILE A 206 8.98 -21.15 -10.22
C ILE A 206 8.16 -22.11 -9.35
N LYS A 207 8.78 -23.19 -8.84
CA LYS A 207 8.08 -24.21 -8.04
C LYS A 207 7.46 -23.68 -6.73
N HIS A 208 8.03 -22.66 -6.09
CA HIS A 208 7.51 -22.16 -4.80
C HIS A 208 6.35 -21.17 -4.95
N ILE A 209 6.04 -20.72 -6.16
CA ILE A 209 4.93 -19.80 -6.41
C ILE A 209 3.73 -20.56 -7.00
N ASN A 210 3.85 -21.89 -7.15
CA ASN A 210 2.92 -22.73 -7.88
C ASN A 210 1.45 -22.55 -7.47
N ILE A 211 1.12 -22.57 -6.18
CA ILE A 211 -0.28 -22.47 -5.69
C ILE A 211 -0.88 -21.09 -6.01
N ARG A 212 -0.12 -20.01 -5.80
CA ARG A 212 -0.59 -18.65 -6.10
C ARG A 212 -0.72 -18.40 -7.60
N HIS A 213 0.15 -19.00 -8.40
CA HIS A 213 0.08 -18.98 -9.86
C HIS A 213 -1.18 -19.66 -10.38
N HIS A 214 -1.53 -20.82 -9.83
CA HIS A 214 -2.74 -21.52 -10.22
C HIS A 214 -3.99 -20.74 -9.87
N TYR A 215 -4.05 -20.19 -8.66
CA TYR A 215 -5.21 -19.46 -8.17
C TYR A 215 -5.62 -18.26 -9.05
N ILE A 216 -4.71 -17.32 -9.31
CA ILE A 216 -5.05 -16.15 -10.13
C ILE A 216 -5.35 -16.53 -11.59
N ARG A 217 -4.66 -17.55 -12.13
CA ARG A 217 -4.94 -18.07 -13.48
C ARG A 217 -6.34 -18.67 -13.59
N GLU A 218 -6.77 -19.42 -12.60
CA GLU A 218 -8.14 -19.98 -12.57
C GLU A 218 -9.18 -18.87 -12.54
N LEU A 219 -8.99 -17.84 -11.73
CA LEU A 219 -9.89 -16.69 -11.66
C LEU A 219 -9.96 -15.92 -12.99
N VAL A 220 -8.83 -15.71 -13.65
CA VAL A 220 -8.79 -15.05 -14.96
C VAL A 220 -9.43 -15.96 -16.04
N LYS A 221 -9.17 -17.26 -16.00
CA LYS A 221 -9.74 -18.22 -16.97
C LYS A 221 -11.26 -18.39 -16.81
N SER A 222 -11.75 -18.39 -15.60
CA SER A 222 -13.20 -18.45 -15.31
C SER A 222 -13.93 -17.13 -15.61
N GLY A 223 -13.18 -16.03 -15.84
CA GLY A 223 -13.74 -14.70 -16.02
C GLY A 223 -14.15 -14.03 -14.71
N ALA A 224 -13.88 -14.63 -13.54
CA ALA A 224 -14.18 -14.01 -12.25
C ALA A 224 -13.38 -12.73 -12.00
N VAL A 225 -12.18 -12.63 -12.59
CA VAL A 225 -11.31 -11.45 -12.51
C VAL A 225 -10.79 -11.10 -13.89
N LEU A 226 -10.86 -9.82 -14.23
CA LEU A 226 -10.26 -9.23 -15.42
C LEU A 226 -8.97 -8.51 -15.07
N LEU A 227 -7.95 -8.64 -15.91
CA LEU A 227 -6.70 -7.92 -15.76
C LEU A 227 -6.53 -6.92 -16.91
N GLU A 228 -6.32 -5.67 -16.55
CA GLU A 228 -6.07 -4.56 -17.46
C GLU A 228 -4.67 -3.97 -17.23
N GLN A 229 -3.95 -3.72 -18.33
CA GLN A 229 -2.68 -3.02 -18.24
C GLN A 229 -2.92 -1.50 -18.35
N ILE A 230 -2.35 -0.75 -17.42
CA ILE A 230 -2.39 0.71 -17.40
C ILE A 230 -0.98 1.29 -17.45
N PRO A 231 -0.82 2.57 -17.84
CA PRO A 231 0.45 3.30 -17.67
C PRO A 231 0.79 3.48 -16.18
N SER A 232 2.09 3.38 -15.80
CA SER A 232 2.53 3.59 -14.41
C SER A 232 2.08 4.95 -13.84
N ALA A 233 2.08 6.00 -14.66
CA ALA A 233 1.62 7.33 -14.23
C ALA A 233 0.13 7.39 -13.82
N ALA A 234 -0.66 6.37 -14.17
CA ALA A 234 -2.08 6.23 -13.81
C ALA A 234 -2.31 5.17 -12.71
N ASN A 235 -1.25 4.50 -12.24
CA ASN A 235 -1.38 3.43 -11.26
C ASN A 235 -1.49 3.99 -9.83
N LEU A 236 -2.69 4.08 -9.30
CA LEU A 236 -2.95 4.58 -7.95
C LEU A 236 -2.25 3.75 -6.86
N ALA A 237 -1.87 2.49 -7.17
CA ALA A 237 -1.19 1.61 -6.21
C ALA A 237 0.26 2.03 -5.92
N ASP A 238 0.88 2.87 -6.73
CA ASP A 238 2.20 3.45 -6.48
C ASP A 238 2.29 4.14 -5.10
N MET A 239 1.21 4.76 -4.63
CA MET A 239 1.13 5.38 -3.31
C MET A 239 1.31 4.39 -2.15
N PHE A 240 1.07 3.12 -2.40
CA PHE A 240 1.13 2.05 -1.40
C PHE A 240 2.45 1.27 -1.41
N THR A 241 3.37 1.62 -2.31
CA THR A 241 4.64 0.89 -2.48
C THR A 241 5.87 1.78 -2.36
N LYS A 242 5.75 3.09 -2.60
CA LYS A 242 6.88 4.02 -2.63
C LYS A 242 6.51 5.46 -2.23
N PRO A 243 7.48 6.26 -1.75
CA PRO A 243 7.27 7.69 -1.54
C PRO A 243 7.13 8.41 -2.88
N LEU A 244 6.20 9.33 -2.97
CA LEU A 244 5.88 10.06 -4.20
C LEU A 244 6.28 11.53 -4.11
N SER A 245 6.56 12.14 -5.28
CA SER A 245 6.64 13.60 -5.39
C SER A 245 5.28 14.24 -5.07
N ARG A 246 5.29 15.51 -4.65
CA ARG A 246 4.07 16.25 -4.30
C ARG A 246 3.00 16.18 -5.38
N ASP A 247 3.39 16.36 -6.64
CA ASP A 247 2.44 16.42 -7.76
C ASP A 247 1.80 15.06 -8.04
N HIS A 248 2.60 13.99 -7.98
CA HIS A 248 2.08 12.62 -8.12
C HIS A 248 1.19 12.24 -6.92
N HIS A 249 1.62 12.57 -5.70
CA HIS A 249 0.84 12.32 -4.49
C HIS A 249 -0.52 13.00 -4.54
N ASN A 250 -0.57 14.30 -4.88
CA ASN A 250 -1.83 15.05 -4.99
C ASN A 250 -2.75 14.47 -6.09
N ARG A 251 -2.17 14.08 -7.25
CA ARG A 251 -2.96 13.43 -8.31
C ARG A 251 -3.61 12.14 -7.81
N PHE A 252 -2.90 11.35 -7.02
CA PHE A 252 -3.41 10.08 -6.51
C PHE A 252 -4.41 10.29 -5.37
N LEU A 253 -4.24 11.30 -4.53
CA LEU A 253 -5.29 11.72 -3.58
C LEU A 253 -6.59 12.01 -4.31
N THR A 254 -6.54 12.81 -5.39
CA THR A 254 -7.72 13.08 -6.24
C THR A 254 -8.29 11.81 -6.84
N GLY A 255 -7.45 10.88 -7.33
CA GLY A 255 -7.87 9.60 -7.89
C GLY A 255 -8.53 8.66 -6.88
N LEU A 256 -8.21 8.82 -5.60
CA LEU A 256 -8.83 8.09 -4.48
C LEU A 256 -10.00 8.84 -3.83
N ASN A 257 -10.32 10.03 -4.37
CA ASN A 257 -11.33 10.95 -3.86
C ASN A 257 -11.11 11.38 -2.40
N ILE A 258 -9.85 11.73 -2.11
CA ILE A 258 -9.38 12.29 -0.83
C ILE A 258 -9.15 13.78 -1.01
N HIS A 259 -9.89 14.61 -0.31
CA HIS A 259 -9.79 16.06 -0.37
C HIS A 259 -10.43 16.74 0.85
#